data_7c96281fa3e026d326b3b9b1ddd0c985
#
_entry.id   7c96281fa3e026d326b3b9b1ddd0c985
#
_cell.length_a   1.000
_cell.length_b   1.000
_cell.length_c   1.000
_cell.angle_alpha   90.00
_cell.angle_beta   90.00
_cell.angle_gamma   90.00
#
_symmetry.space_group_name_H-M   'P 1'
#
loop_
_entity.id
_entity.type
_entity.pdbx_description
1 polymer ?
#
loop_
_entity_poly.entity_id
_entity_poly.type
_entity_poly.pdbx_seq_one_letter_code
_entity_poly.pdbx_strand_id
1 'polypeptide(L)'
;MRYYPVKTPGGTRLGAGDGPDFGVTMGAFTLFASRAYPLTNRPPHEEKAPHIASQSVGGDVRVQVSGCWTAARLAKPETWRLIAAELEASKGAQAIDRAWDLIGLQRLDHTGAQMLWNAWGHQWPQQLSLSEIHRSMLTRVAQFSVPAPAVRAERVSAWQLFLRLGAFVSLRLEQVRDMVRLIGQLMLDVVQLVRAPTKAPWRDVSGHLYRIGATALPITALVGFLIGVVLAYLMAQQLRQFGADAFIVDILGISLVRELGPVLAAILIAGRSGSAITAQIGVMRVTEELDAMRVMGIPKGYRLVMPRAMALALAMPLLTVWTTVAALTGGMLAADLAMGITPAYFFNTLPLVVPIANLVLALSKSVVFGILIALIGCHYGLRVKPNTESLGRGTTASVVSSITTVILVDALFAIVFKDYGL
;
A
#
# COMPACT_ATOMS: atom_id res chain seq x y z
N MET A 1 -27.96 -29.32 15.43
CA MET A 1 -28.51 -28.41 16.45
C MET A 1 -29.55 -27.55 15.76
N ARG A 2 -30.80 -27.62 16.20
CA ARG A 2 -31.99 -27.01 15.59
C ARG A 2 -32.01 -25.51 15.88
N TYR A 3 -32.26 -24.72 14.86
CA TYR A 3 -32.59 -23.31 15.00
C TYR A 3 -34.05 -23.16 15.40
N TYR A 4 -34.32 -22.41 16.46
CA TYR A 4 -35.66 -21.92 16.84
C TYR A 4 -35.84 -20.50 16.30
N PRO A 5 -36.99 -20.19 15.67
CA PRO A 5 -37.30 -18.81 15.26
C PRO A 5 -38.03 -18.07 16.39
N VAL A 6 -37.59 -16.84 16.68
CA VAL A 6 -38.31 -15.89 17.55
C VAL A 6 -39.43 -15.23 16.78
N LYS A 7 -40.64 -15.37 17.29
CA LYS A 7 -41.88 -14.73 16.85
C LYS A 7 -41.92 -13.28 17.30
N THR A 8 -42.21 -12.37 16.39
CA THR A 8 -42.72 -11.00 16.68
C THR A 8 -44.18 -10.90 16.31
N PRO A 9 -45.06 -10.26 17.10
CA PRO A 9 -46.47 -10.11 16.82
C PRO A 9 -46.85 -8.78 16.19
N GLY A 10 -47.84 -8.86 15.25
CA GLY A 10 -48.78 -7.81 14.83
C GLY A 10 -48.21 -6.73 13.89
N GLY A 11 -48.66 -6.56 12.74
CA GLY A 11 -49.96 -6.50 12.11
C GLY A 11 -50.03 -5.24 11.23
N THR A 12 -50.33 -5.40 10.02
CA THR A 12 -51.27 -4.72 9.15
C THR A 12 -50.78 -4.67 7.70
N ARG A 13 -51.65 -5.24 6.84
CA ARG A 13 -51.54 -5.21 5.38
C ARG A 13 -51.92 -3.82 4.88
N LEU A 14 -51.31 -3.39 3.77
CA LEU A 14 -51.97 -2.74 2.64
C LEU A 14 -50.96 -2.49 1.48
N GLY A 15 -51.34 -2.96 0.29
CA GLY A 15 -51.26 -2.23 -0.97
C GLY A 15 -50.16 -2.63 -1.93
N ALA A 16 -50.59 -3.29 -3.02
CA ALA A 16 -49.80 -3.61 -4.20
C ALA A 16 -49.34 -2.38 -5.00
N GLY A 17 -48.23 -2.50 -5.73
CA GLY A 17 -47.84 -1.56 -6.79
C GLY A 17 -46.38 -1.69 -7.24
N ASP A 18 -46.20 -2.41 -8.35
CA ASP A 18 -45.23 -2.25 -9.45
C ASP A 18 -43.75 -1.91 -9.25
N GLY A 19 -42.93 -2.79 -9.79
CA GLY A 19 -41.78 -2.57 -10.69
C GLY A 19 -40.42 -2.23 -10.09
N PRO A 20 -39.35 -2.86 -10.58
CA PRO A 20 -37.99 -2.68 -10.01
C PRO A 20 -37.24 -1.55 -10.70
N ASP A 21 -36.83 -0.55 -9.94
CA ASP A 21 -35.80 0.41 -10.34
C ASP A 21 -34.51 0.17 -9.56
N PHE A 22 -33.46 -0.17 -10.27
CA PHE A 22 -32.10 -0.28 -9.78
C PHE A 22 -31.50 1.12 -9.59
N GLY A 23 -31.83 1.76 -8.47
CA GLY A 23 -31.18 2.97 -7.99
C GLY A 23 -30.14 2.62 -6.92
N VAL A 24 -28.85 2.74 -7.26
CA VAL A 24 -27.73 2.68 -6.32
C VAL A 24 -27.85 3.86 -5.35
N THR A 25 -28.38 3.63 -4.15
CA THR A 25 -28.42 4.64 -3.08
C THR A 25 -27.11 4.60 -2.28
N MET A 26 -26.28 5.58 -2.55
CA MET A 26 -25.23 6.12 -1.72
C MET A 26 -25.91 6.83 -0.50
N GLY A 27 -26.23 6.08 0.56
CA GLY A 27 -27.02 6.61 1.67
C GLY A 27 -26.82 5.88 2.98
N ALA A 28 -25.58 5.83 3.49
CA ALA A 28 -25.29 5.34 4.85
C ALA A 28 -24.09 6.02 5.53
N PHE A 29 -23.80 7.29 5.21
CA PHE A 29 -22.69 8.03 5.85
C PHE A 29 -23.14 9.36 6.50
N THR A 30 -24.43 9.56 6.77
CA THR A 30 -24.97 10.83 7.29
C THR A 30 -25.68 10.73 8.64
N LEU A 31 -25.38 9.75 9.49
CA LEU A 31 -26.08 9.62 10.80
C LEU A 31 -25.16 9.73 12.04
N PHE A 32 -23.92 10.25 11.90
CA PHE A 32 -23.06 10.55 13.07
C PHE A 32 -22.57 12.01 13.16
N ALA A 33 -23.21 12.94 12.46
CA ALA A 33 -22.83 14.35 12.48
C ALA A 33 -23.98 15.26 12.97
N SER A 34 -24.59 14.97 14.13
CA SER A 34 -25.52 15.95 14.74
C SER A 34 -25.53 15.85 16.26
N ARG A 35 -24.41 16.13 16.89
CA ARG A 35 -24.34 16.79 18.19
C ARG A 35 -23.27 17.87 18.13
N ALA A 36 -23.48 18.84 17.24
CA ALA A 36 -22.79 20.11 17.33
C ALA A 36 -23.34 20.84 18.57
N TYR A 37 -22.47 21.08 19.56
CA TYR A 37 -22.71 22.05 20.60
C TYR A 37 -23.03 23.38 19.91
N PRO A 38 -24.01 24.18 20.42
CA PRO A 38 -24.32 25.47 19.84
C PRO A 38 -23.08 26.36 19.95
N LEU A 39 -22.42 26.60 18.83
CA LEU A 39 -21.46 27.68 18.72
C LEU A 39 -22.24 28.98 18.92
N THR A 40 -21.99 29.64 20.06
CA THR A 40 -22.51 30.98 20.35
C THR A 40 -22.22 31.89 19.16
N ASN A 41 -23.27 32.34 18.51
CA ASN A 41 -23.27 33.32 17.42
C ASN A 41 -22.76 34.68 17.98
N ARG A 42 -21.44 34.85 18.14
CA ARG A 42 -20.81 36.18 18.21
C ARG A 42 -20.46 36.58 16.78
N PRO A 43 -20.73 37.86 16.39
CA PRO A 43 -20.33 38.35 15.08
C PRO A 43 -18.81 38.09 14.88
N PRO A 44 -18.34 37.79 13.67
CA PRO A 44 -16.93 37.60 13.42
C PRO A 44 -16.22 38.93 13.66
N HIS A 45 -15.60 39.09 14.82
CA HIS A 45 -14.54 40.09 14.97
C HIS A 45 -13.48 39.71 13.92
N GLU A 46 -13.09 40.64 13.07
CA GLU A 46 -11.99 40.45 12.12
C GLU A 46 -10.77 39.89 12.89
N GLU A 47 -10.55 38.60 12.78
CA GLU A 47 -9.41 37.95 13.41
C GLU A 47 -8.16 38.41 12.68
N LYS A 48 -7.43 39.35 13.30
CA LYS A 48 -6.17 39.88 12.77
C LYS A 48 -5.10 38.76 12.71
N ALA A 49 -4.29 38.78 11.65
CA ALA A 49 -3.15 37.87 11.54
C ALA A 49 -2.18 38.09 12.74
N PRO A 50 -1.48 37.04 13.19
CA PRO A 50 -0.45 37.16 14.21
C PRO A 50 0.65 38.09 13.71
N HIS A 51 1.03 39.06 14.54
CA HIS A 51 2.02 40.09 14.23
C HIS A 51 2.90 40.38 15.44
N ILE A 52 4.18 40.60 15.20
CA ILE A 52 5.16 41.08 16.18
C ILE A 52 5.74 42.39 15.65
N ALA A 53 5.86 43.38 16.50
CA ALA A 53 6.55 44.63 16.17
C ALA A 53 7.50 44.99 17.33
N SER A 54 8.73 45.34 17.01
CA SER A 54 9.66 45.91 18.00
C SER A 54 9.76 47.41 17.80
N GLN A 55 9.48 48.15 18.85
CA GLN A 55 9.60 49.62 18.88
C GLN A 55 10.64 50.04 19.92
N SER A 56 11.54 50.92 19.53
CA SER A 56 12.48 51.54 20.46
C SER A 56 11.89 52.85 20.98
N VAL A 57 11.60 52.92 22.29
CA VAL A 57 11.09 54.11 22.93
C VAL A 57 12.03 54.48 24.09
N GLY A 58 12.74 55.61 23.96
CA GLY A 58 13.59 56.15 25.02
C GLY A 58 14.81 55.31 25.40
N GLY A 59 15.32 54.46 24.51
CA GLY A 59 16.45 53.54 24.74
C GLY A 59 16.06 52.11 25.13
N ASP A 60 14.81 51.85 25.51
CA ASP A 60 14.29 50.53 25.81
C ASP A 60 13.55 49.94 24.58
N VAL A 61 13.81 48.69 24.28
CA VAL A 61 13.14 47.97 23.19
C VAL A 61 11.87 47.31 23.72
N ARG A 62 10.71 47.78 23.27
CA ARG A 62 9.42 47.17 23.56
C ARG A 62 8.98 46.30 22.43
N VAL A 63 8.66 45.01 22.71
CA VAL A 63 8.13 44.04 21.75
C VAL A 63 6.62 43.94 21.93
N GLN A 64 5.89 44.36 20.91
CA GLN A 64 4.43 44.29 20.90
C GLN A 64 3.97 43.07 20.11
N VAL A 65 3.15 42.21 20.72
CA VAL A 65 2.58 41.01 20.15
C VAL A 65 1.08 41.17 20.00
N SER A 66 0.54 41.01 18.80
CA SER A 66 -0.86 41.25 18.50
C SER A 66 -1.48 40.22 17.58
N GLY A 67 -2.82 40.18 17.49
CA GLY A 67 -3.58 39.28 16.63
C GLY A 67 -3.85 37.88 17.19
N CYS A 68 -4.17 36.94 16.34
CA CYS A 68 -4.57 35.57 16.72
C CYS A 68 -3.39 34.59 16.60
N TRP A 69 -2.85 34.16 17.73
CA TRP A 69 -1.73 33.23 17.85
C TRP A 69 -2.23 31.81 18.08
N THR A 70 -2.81 31.24 17.00
CA THR A 70 -3.35 29.86 17.01
C THR A 70 -2.61 28.99 16.00
N ALA A 71 -2.55 27.66 16.26
CA ALA A 71 -1.90 26.69 15.38
C ALA A 71 -2.38 26.83 13.93
N ALA A 72 -3.68 27.05 13.70
CA ALA A 72 -4.25 27.21 12.36
C ALA A 72 -3.74 28.44 11.61
N ARG A 73 -3.45 29.52 12.31
CA ARG A 73 -2.91 30.76 11.71
C ARG A 73 -1.40 30.70 11.56
N LEU A 74 -0.71 30.10 12.53
CA LEU A 74 0.75 29.94 12.54
C LEU A 74 1.22 28.88 11.52
N ALA A 75 0.38 27.89 11.16
CA ALA A 75 0.71 26.88 10.16
C ALA A 75 0.82 27.39 8.71
N LYS A 76 0.41 28.65 8.44
CA LYS A 76 0.58 29.25 7.11
C LYS A 76 2.07 29.56 6.86
N PRO A 77 2.68 29.06 5.76
CA PRO A 77 4.13 29.19 5.51
C PRO A 77 4.64 30.63 5.51
N GLU A 78 3.85 31.56 5.00
CA GLU A 78 4.18 32.99 4.94
C GLU A 78 4.23 33.64 6.31
N THR A 79 3.18 33.38 7.13
CA THR A 79 3.07 33.88 8.51
C THR A 79 4.16 33.28 9.38
N TRP A 80 4.42 31.98 9.24
CA TRP A 80 5.45 31.29 9.99
C TRP A 80 6.85 31.88 9.76
N ARG A 81 7.23 32.10 8.50
CA ARG A 81 8.57 32.65 8.17
C ARG A 81 8.81 34.01 8.77
N LEU A 82 7.82 34.91 8.71
CA LEU A 82 7.92 36.25 9.27
C LEU A 82 8.04 36.22 10.81
N ILE A 83 7.14 35.49 11.46
CA ILE A 83 7.13 35.41 12.93
C ILE A 83 8.37 34.66 13.46
N ALA A 84 8.80 33.59 12.81
CA ALA A 84 9.99 32.85 13.20
C ALA A 84 11.25 33.73 13.10
N ALA A 85 11.40 34.52 12.05
CA ALA A 85 12.53 35.43 11.89
C ALA A 85 12.59 36.52 12.99
N GLU A 86 11.42 37.11 13.33
CA GLU A 86 11.33 38.13 14.37
C GLU A 86 11.54 37.56 15.78
N LEU A 87 11.01 36.35 16.04
CA LEU A 87 11.24 35.65 17.29
C LEU A 87 12.71 35.22 17.44
N GLU A 88 13.35 34.76 16.36
CA GLU A 88 14.80 34.43 16.38
C GLU A 88 15.63 35.68 16.68
N ALA A 89 15.32 36.82 16.08
CA ALA A 89 15.99 38.10 16.38
C ALA A 89 15.77 38.60 17.82
N SER A 90 14.75 38.05 18.48
CA SER A 90 14.40 38.44 19.87
C SER A 90 14.81 37.37 20.89
N LYS A 91 15.48 36.29 20.51
CA LYS A 91 15.92 35.21 21.41
C LYS A 91 17.16 35.57 22.23
N GLY A 92 17.31 34.91 23.37
CA GLY A 92 18.50 34.94 24.21
C GLY A 92 18.39 35.83 25.46
N ALA A 93 19.52 36.14 26.10
CA ALA A 93 19.56 36.91 27.34
C ALA A 93 18.90 38.28 27.20
N GLN A 94 18.90 38.88 26.02
CA GLN A 94 18.23 40.15 25.73
C GLN A 94 16.68 40.06 25.70
N ALA A 95 16.10 38.85 25.57
CA ALA A 95 14.65 38.66 25.55
C ALA A 95 14.02 38.92 26.96
N ILE A 96 14.77 38.64 28.00
CA ILE A 96 14.33 38.79 29.40
C ILE A 96 14.30 40.26 29.82
N ASP A 97 15.26 41.07 29.34
CA ASP A 97 15.41 42.48 29.67
C ASP A 97 14.50 43.40 28.83
N ARG A 98 13.91 42.89 27.75
CA ARG A 98 12.98 43.63 26.91
C ARG A 98 11.57 43.68 27.52
N ALA A 99 10.89 44.80 27.32
CA ALA A 99 9.47 44.94 27.73
C ALA A 99 8.58 44.23 26.66
N TRP A 100 7.75 43.30 27.11
CA TRP A 100 6.81 42.58 26.25
C TRP A 100 5.38 43.03 26.50
N ASP A 101 4.70 43.49 25.46
CA ASP A 101 3.30 43.91 25.48
C ASP A 101 2.44 42.93 24.66
N LEU A 102 1.63 42.14 25.36
CA LEU A 102 0.73 41.11 24.80
C LEU A 102 -0.75 41.52 24.94
N ILE A 103 -1.06 42.80 25.28
CA ILE A 103 -2.45 43.27 25.43
C ILE A 103 -3.19 43.19 24.09
N GLY A 104 -2.49 43.37 22.97
CA GLY A 104 -3.03 43.26 21.62
C GLY A 104 -3.37 41.83 21.14
N LEU A 105 -3.11 40.81 21.95
CA LEU A 105 -3.48 39.42 21.63
C LEU A 105 -4.99 39.21 21.67
N GLN A 106 -5.56 38.78 20.55
CA GLN A 106 -6.98 38.45 20.47
C GLN A 106 -7.26 37.00 20.92
N ARG A 107 -6.41 36.05 20.47
CA ARG A 107 -6.50 34.62 20.83
C ARG A 107 -5.10 34.03 20.94
N LEU A 108 -4.91 33.23 21.97
CA LEU A 108 -3.67 32.50 22.24
C LEU A 108 -4.01 31.02 22.50
N ASP A 109 -3.42 30.10 21.76
CA ASP A 109 -3.51 28.67 22.04
C ASP A 109 -2.19 28.11 22.59
N HIS A 110 -2.16 26.81 22.87
CA HIS A 110 -0.96 26.15 23.39
C HIS A 110 0.25 26.30 22.47
N THR A 111 0.06 26.27 21.14
CA THR A 111 1.15 26.39 20.16
C THR A 111 1.74 27.79 20.17
N GLY A 112 0.91 28.82 20.15
CA GLY A 112 1.33 30.22 20.25
C GLY A 112 2.02 30.50 21.59
N ALA A 113 1.45 30.01 22.70
CA ALA A 113 2.03 30.16 24.04
C ALA A 113 3.40 29.43 24.14
N GLN A 114 3.53 28.24 23.58
CA GLN A 114 4.81 27.52 23.56
C GLN A 114 5.88 28.24 22.74
N MET A 115 5.49 28.88 21.63
CA MET A 115 6.43 29.66 20.82
C MET A 115 6.98 30.87 21.59
N LEU A 116 6.12 31.60 22.26
CA LEU A 116 6.53 32.73 23.09
C LEU A 116 7.40 32.27 24.25
N TRP A 117 7.04 31.18 24.94
CA TRP A 117 7.81 30.59 26.02
C TRP A 117 9.21 30.17 25.60
N ASN A 118 9.32 29.56 24.42
CA ASN A 118 10.60 29.18 23.83
C ASN A 118 11.46 30.40 23.43
N ALA A 119 10.80 31.47 22.93
CA ALA A 119 11.50 32.71 22.58
C ALA A 119 12.07 33.42 23.81
N TRP A 120 11.39 33.34 24.96
CA TRP A 120 11.87 33.86 26.25
C TRP A 120 12.91 32.97 26.91
N GLY A 121 13.36 31.89 26.28
CA GLY A 121 14.35 30.99 26.85
C GLY A 121 13.90 30.25 28.10
N HIS A 122 12.60 29.97 28.23
CA HIS A 122 11.96 29.30 29.37
C HIS A 122 12.01 30.11 30.68
N GLN A 123 12.12 31.48 30.61
CA GLN A 123 12.10 32.37 31.72
C GLN A 123 11.09 33.50 31.47
N TRP A 124 10.49 34.02 32.55
CA TRP A 124 9.56 35.13 32.43
C TRP A 124 10.30 36.46 32.19
N PRO A 125 9.86 37.28 31.20
CA PRO A 125 10.40 38.63 31.02
C PRO A 125 10.15 39.50 32.26
N GLN A 126 11.08 40.43 32.58
CA GLN A 126 10.96 41.32 33.74
C GLN A 126 9.79 42.29 33.60
N GLN A 127 9.52 42.78 32.39
CA GLN A 127 8.42 43.66 32.08
C GLN A 127 7.46 42.98 31.09
N LEU A 128 6.33 42.48 31.62
CA LEU A 128 5.33 41.76 30.84
C LEU A 128 3.93 42.29 31.07
N SER A 129 3.32 42.87 30.04
CA SER A 129 1.94 43.33 30.04
C SER A 129 1.05 42.34 29.30
N LEU A 130 0.13 41.66 30.00
CA LEU A 130 -0.76 40.68 29.38
C LEU A 130 -2.11 40.55 30.12
N SER A 131 -3.14 40.07 29.43
CA SER A 131 -4.46 39.79 29.99
C SER A 131 -4.44 38.57 30.91
N GLU A 132 -5.27 38.55 31.97
CA GLU A 132 -5.42 37.41 32.90
C GLU A 132 -5.74 36.09 32.19
N ILE A 133 -6.55 36.14 31.12
CA ILE A 133 -6.90 34.94 30.31
C ILE A 133 -5.66 34.34 29.68
N HIS A 134 -4.79 35.15 29.10
CA HIS A 134 -3.56 34.67 28.44
C HIS A 134 -2.48 34.30 29.47
N ARG A 135 -2.49 34.90 30.66
CA ARG A 135 -1.60 34.56 31.76
C ARG A 135 -1.79 33.11 32.20
N SER A 136 -3.05 32.67 32.36
CA SER A 136 -3.36 31.29 32.76
C SER A 136 -2.85 30.28 31.76
N MET A 137 -2.92 30.59 30.46
CA MET A 137 -2.40 29.73 29.38
C MET A 137 -0.88 29.64 29.41
N LEU A 138 -0.18 30.77 29.51
CA LEU A 138 1.28 30.82 29.59
C LEU A 138 1.82 30.15 30.85
N THR A 139 1.15 30.34 32.00
CA THR A 139 1.52 29.66 33.25
C THR A 139 1.41 28.15 33.12
N ARG A 140 0.35 27.68 32.47
CA ARG A 140 0.20 26.22 32.19
C ARG A 140 1.31 25.71 31.28
N VAL A 141 1.65 26.44 30.23
CA VAL A 141 2.78 26.08 29.34
C VAL A 141 4.09 26.09 30.13
N ALA A 142 4.34 27.08 30.96
CA ALA A 142 5.55 27.19 31.79
C ALA A 142 5.70 25.99 32.76
N GLN A 143 4.59 25.51 33.34
CA GLN A 143 4.61 24.36 34.25
C GLN A 143 4.88 23.01 33.55
N PHE A 144 4.38 22.85 32.35
CA PHE A 144 4.40 21.55 31.64
C PHE A 144 5.38 21.49 30.46
N SER A 145 5.98 22.62 30.05
CA SER A 145 6.99 22.59 28.98
C SER A 145 8.31 22.06 29.52
N VAL A 146 8.66 20.87 29.09
CA VAL A 146 10.00 20.32 29.27
C VAL A 146 10.92 21.01 28.26
N PRO A 147 12.09 21.56 28.66
CA PRO A 147 13.06 22.08 27.70
C PRO A 147 13.36 20.99 26.69
N ALA A 148 13.18 21.28 25.40
CA ALA A 148 13.57 20.33 24.37
C ALA A 148 15.06 19.98 24.61
N PRO A 149 15.40 18.69 24.78
CA PRO A 149 16.79 18.31 24.91
C PRO A 149 17.53 18.87 23.71
N ALA A 150 18.59 19.63 23.95
CA ALA A 150 19.40 20.17 22.87
C ALA A 150 19.77 19.01 21.94
N VAL A 151 19.22 19.01 20.74
CA VAL A 151 19.54 18.01 19.72
C VAL A 151 20.98 18.30 19.32
N ARG A 152 21.94 17.82 20.14
CA ARG A 152 23.30 17.71 19.69
C ARG A 152 23.23 16.79 18.48
N ALA A 153 23.62 17.30 17.32
CA ALA A 153 23.87 16.46 16.16
C ALA A 153 24.94 15.42 16.60
N GLU A 154 24.47 14.28 17.10
CA GLU A 154 25.34 13.17 17.45
C GLU A 154 26.06 12.77 16.16
N ARG A 155 27.35 13.00 16.11
CA ARG A 155 28.19 12.45 15.05
C ARG A 155 27.97 10.93 15.08
N VAL A 156 27.35 10.40 14.03
CA VAL A 156 27.08 8.97 13.90
C VAL A 156 28.42 8.25 14.01
N SER A 157 28.69 7.61 15.16
CA SER A 157 29.88 6.83 15.36
C SER A 157 29.90 5.63 14.41
N ALA A 158 31.07 5.23 13.90
CA ALA A 158 31.22 4.01 13.10
C ALA A 158 30.63 2.78 13.81
N TRP A 159 30.67 2.75 15.14
CA TRP A 159 30.04 1.72 15.97
C TRP A 159 28.51 1.74 15.87
N GLN A 160 27.87 2.90 15.84
CA GLN A 160 26.42 3.01 15.64
C GLN A 160 26.02 2.58 14.23
N LEU A 161 26.84 2.86 13.22
CA LEU A 161 26.61 2.37 11.86
C LEU A 161 26.69 0.85 11.80
N PHE A 162 27.68 0.24 12.46
CA PHE A 162 27.81 -1.21 12.57
C PHE A 162 26.62 -1.85 13.29
N LEU A 163 26.15 -1.27 14.40
CA LEU A 163 24.96 -1.73 15.12
C LEU A 163 23.68 -1.62 14.26
N ARG A 164 23.53 -0.54 13.50
CA ARG A 164 22.41 -0.37 12.55
C ARG A 164 22.48 -1.41 11.43
N LEU A 165 23.66 -1.71 10.91
CA LEU A 165 23.86 -2.76 9.92
C LEU A 165 23.50 -4.12 10.51
N GLY A 166 23.95 -4.44 11.72
CA GLY A 166 23.59 -5.67 12.42
C GLY A 166 22.09 -5.81 12.65
N ALA A 167 21.43 -4.74 13.09
CA ALA A 167 19.97 -4.72 13.24
C ALA A 167 19.24 -4.90 11.89
N PHE A 168 19.74 -4.31 10.82
CA PHE A 168 19.19 -4.51 9.48
C PHE A 168 19.32 -5.97 9.02
N VAL A 169 20.49 -6.56 9.19
CA VAL A 169 20.77 -7.96 8.82
C VAL A 169 19.92 -8.92 9.65
N SER A 170 19.80 -8.71 10.97
CA SER A 170 18.97 -9.57 11.82
C SER A 170 17.49 -9.54 11.45
N LEU A 171 16.96 -8.35 11.13
CA LEU A 171 15.59 -8.20 10.63
C LEU A 171 15.36 -8.94 9.31
N ARG A 172 16.35 -8.93 8.40
CA ARG A 172 16.27 -9.68 7.13
C ARG A 172 16.35 -11.18 7.36
N LEU A 173 17.22 -11.64 8.24
CA LEU A 173 17.33 -13.05 8.61
C LEU A 173 16.03 -13.58 9.25
N GLU A 174 15.38 -12.80 10.11
CA GLU A 174 14.06 -13.17 10.62
C GLU A 174 13.00 -13.29 9.53
N GLN A 175 13.00 -12.38 8.54
CA GLN A 175 12.08 -12.47 7.40
C GLN A 175 12.30 -13.76 6.60
N VAL A 176 13.56 -14.09 6.30
CA VAL A 176 13.91 -15.32 5.58
C VAL A 176 13.51 -16.56 6.40
N ARG A 177 13.81 -16.57 7.70
CA ARG A 177 13.43 -17.68 8.59
C ARG A 177 11.92 -17.90 8.63
N ASP A 178 11.13 -16.82 8.72
CA ASP A 178 9.68 -16.92 8.73
C ASP A 178 9.13 -17.41 7.39
N MET A 179 9.74 -17.00 6.27
CA MET A 179 9.39 -17.50 4.94
C MET A 179 9.70 -18.99 4.81
N VAL A 180 10.89 -19.43 5.26
CA VAL A 180 11.27 -20.87 5.24
C VAL A 180 10.32 -21.70 6.10
N ARG A 181 9.93 -21.19 7.28
CA ARG A 181 8.92 -21.84 8.13
C ARG A 181 7.58 -21.97 7.43
N LEU A 182 7.16 -20.92 6.74
CA LEU A 182 5.87 -20.90 6.02
C LEU A 182 5.88 -21.89 4.86
N ILE A 183 7.00 -22.00 4.13
CA ILE A 183 7.21 -23.02 3.07
C ILE A 183 7.18 -24.42 3.67
N GLY A 184 7.94 -24.65 4.76
CA GLY A 184 7.95 -25.95 5.45
C GLY A 184 6.58 -26.36 5.95
N GLN A 185 5.83 -25.42 6.53
CA GLN A 185 4.45 -25.69 6.98
C GLN A 185 3.53 -26.00 5.80
N LEU A 186 3.62 -25.26 4.69
CA LEU A 186 2.85 -25.56 3.48
C LEU A 186 3.15 -26.97 2.94
N MET A 187 4.42 -27.38 2.94
CA MET A 187 4.81 -28.74 2.53
C MET A 187 4.16 -29.81 3.44
N LEU A 188 4.19 -29.60 4.75
CA LEU A 188 3.55 -30.51 5.70
C LEU A 188 2.02 -30.55 5.51
N ASP A 189 1.41 -29.39 5.29
CA ASP A 189 -0.02 -29.26 5.03
C ASP A 189 -0.42 -29.99 3.72
N VAL A 190 0.40 -29.89 2.67
CA VAL A 190 0.20 -30.63 1.40
C VAL A 190 0.34 -32.14 1.62
N VAL A 191 1.33 -32.60 2.37
CA VAL A 191 1.47 -34.02 2.73
C VAL A 191 0.24 -34.51 3.50
N GLN A 192 -0.25 -33.72 4.46
CA GLN A 192 -1.47 -34.06 5.19
C GLN A 192 -2.69 -34.09 4.27
N LEU A 193 -2.78 -33.18 3.32
CA LEU A 193 -3.83 -33.16 2.30
C LEU A 193 -3.85 -34.44 1.47
N VAL A 194 -2.68 -34.89 0.99
CA VAL A 194 -2.55 -36.14 0.20
C VAL A 194 -2.96 -37.35 1.02
N ARG A 195 -2.64 -37.37 2.33
CA ARG A 195 -3.03 -38.46 3.23
C ARG A 195 -4.51 -38.46 3.62
N ALA A 196 -5.16 -37.29 3.63
CA ALA A 196 -6.55 -37.15 4.04
C ALA A 196 -7.32 -36.16 3.15
N PRO A 197 -7.55 -36.47 1.87
CA PRO A 197 -8.13 -35.55 0.88
C PRO A 197 -9.58 -35.13 1.20
N THR A 198 -10.30 -35.95 1.98
CA THR A 198 -11.68 -35.64 2.41
C THR A 198 -11.77 -34.52 3.44
N LYS A 199 -10.68 -34.26 4.18
CA LYS A 199 -10.61 -33.18 5.18
C LYS A 199 -10.13 -31.85 4.59
N ALA A 200 -9.82 -31.83 3.31
CA ALA A 200 -9.33 -30.65 2.61
C ALA A 200 -10.37 -29.53 2.55
N PRO A 201 -9.98 -28.27 2.64
CA PRO A 201 -10.87 -27.11 2.52
C PRO A 201 -11.20 -26.79 1.05
N TRP A 202 -11.72 -27.75 0.29
CA TRP A 202 -12.02 -27.63 -1.15
C TRP A 202 -12.94 -26.44 -1.47
N ARG A 203 -13.88 -26.15 -0.56
CA ARG A 203 -14.80 -25.00 -0.74
C ARG A 203 -14.05 -23.68 -0.71
N ASP A 204 -13.03 -23.55 0.14
CA ASP A 204 -12.21 -22.33 0.24
C ASP A 204 -11.30 -22.24 -0.99
N VAL A 205 -10.71 -23.37 -1.44
CA VAL A 205 -9.89 -23.43 -2.66
C VAL A 205 -10.70 -22.99 -3.89
N SER A 206 -11.90 -23.55 -4.07
CA SER A 206 -12.76 -23.19 -5.21
C SER A 206 -13.21 -21.73 -5.17
N GLY A 207 -13.55 -21.21 -3.99
CA GLY A 207 -13.90 -19.81 -3.81
C GLY A 207 -12.74 -18.85 -4.14
N HIS A 208 -11.52 -19.20 -3.71
CA HIS A 208 -10.32 -18.43 -4.07
C HIS A 208 -9.98 -18.56 -5.55
N LEU A 209 -10.10 -19.78 -6.15
CA LEU A 209 -9.83 -20.01 -7.55
C LEU A 209 -10.75 -19.15 -8.44
N TYR A 210 -12.04 -19.13 -8.15
CA TYR A 210 -13.00 -18.28 -8.87
C TYR A 210 -12.66 -16.80 -8.73
N ARG A 211 -12.43 -16.33 -7.50
CA ARG A 211 -12.15 -14.92 -7.22
C ARG A 211 -10.83 -14.45 -7.84
N ILE A 212 -9.80 -15.29 -7.85
CA ILE A 212 -8.48 -14.97 -8.42
C ILE A 212 -8.50 -15.12 -9.94
N GLY A 213 -9.02 -16.26 -10.43
CA GLY A 213 -8.98 -16.63 -11.84
C GLY A 213 -9.95 -15.81 -12.70
N ALA A 214 -11.26 -15.98 -12.47
CA ALA A 214 -12.29 -15.40 -13.34
C ALA A 214 -12.22 -13.86 -13.45
N THR A 215 -11.93 -13.20 -12.33
CA THR A 215 -11.84 -11.74 -12.33
C THR A 215 -10.56 -11.18 -12.94
N ALA A 216 -9.53 -12.01 -13.16
CA ALA A 216 -8.28 -11.60 -13.80
C ALA A 216 -8.31 -11.76 -15.33
N LEU A 217 -9.18 -12.60 -15.88
CA LEU A 217 -9.23 -12.91 -17.30
C LEU A 217 -9.30 -11.68 -18.23
N PRO A 218 -10.15 -10.67 -17.99
CA PRO A 218 -10.26 -9.54 -18.93
C PRO A 218 -8.98 -8.72 -18.99
N ILE A 219 -8.36 -8.43 -17.84
CA ILE A 219 -7.17 -7.59 -17.78
C ILE A 219 -5.94 -8.32 -18.34
N THR A 220 -5.80 -9.62 -18.05
CA THR A 220 -4.67 -10.42 -18.56
C THR A 220 -4.77 -10.63 -20.07
N ALA A 221 -5.99 -10.79 -20.62
CA ALA A 221 -6.21 -10.84 -22.05
C ALA A 221 -5.85 -9.52 -22.73
N LEU A 222 -6.35 -8.40 -22.20
CA LEU A 222 -6.09 -7.08 -22.78
C LEU A 222 -4.60 -6.75 -22.79
N VAL A 223 -3.93 -6.92 -21.65
CA VAL A 223 -2.50 -6.62 -21.53
C VAL A 223 -1.68 -7.60 -22.39
N GLY A 224 -2.00 -8.89 -22.37
CA GLY A 224 -1.35 -9.88 -23.23
C GLY A 224 -1.47 -9.51 -24.70
N PHE A 225 -2.66 -9.23 -25.18
CA PHE A 225 -2.94 -8.82 -26.55
C PHE A 225 -2.11 -7.59 -26.97
N LEU A 226 -2.16 -6.52 -26.16
CA LEU A 226 -1.42 -5.29 -26.47
C LEU A 226 0.09 -5.51 -26.51
N ILE A 227 0.64 -6.30 -25.59
CA ILE A 227 2.06 -6.64 -25.58
C ILE A 227 2.42 -7.47 -26.82
N GLY A 228 1.58 -8.41 -27.22
CA GLY A 228 1.76 -9.16 -28.46
C GLY A 228 1.82 -8.25 -29.69
N VAL A 229 0.89 -7.30 -29.80
CA VAL A 229 0.90 -6.29 -30.88
C VAL A 229 2.19 -5.48 -30.89
N VAL A 230 2.60 -4.95 -29.74
CA VAL A 230 3.81 -4.10 -29.64
C VAL A 230 5.07 -4.87 -30.01
N LEU A 231 5.21 -6.10 -29.49
CA LEU A 231 6.37 -6.94 -29.77
C LEU A 231 6.46 -7.30 -31.26
N ALA A 232 5.34 -7.74 -31.86
CA ALA A 232 5.32 -8.07 -33.27
C ALA A 232 5.67 -6.86 -34.14
N TYR A 233 5.15 -5.67 -33.82
CA TYR A 233 5.45 -4.45 -34.55
C TYR A 233 6.93 -4.06 -34.46
N LEU A 234 7.52 -4.12 -33.25
CA LEU A 234 8.94 -3.80 -33.05
C LEU A 234 9.85 -4.82 -33.75
N MET A 235 9.53 -6.11 -33.63
CA MET A 235 10.29 -7.18 -34.30
C MET A 235 10.16 -7.08 -35.81
N ALA A 236 8.99 -6.76 -36.35
CA ALA A 236 8.76 -6.56 -37.77
C ALA A 236 9.72 -5.50 -38.36
N GLN A 237 9.90 -4.39 -37.66
CA GLN A 237 10.82 -3.33 -38.10
C GLN A 237 12.28 -3.82 -38.19
N GLN A 238 12.72 -4.60 -37.20
CA GLN A 238 14.08 -5.12 -37.15
C GLN A 238 14.31 -6.22 -38.22
N LEU A 239 13.41 -7.19 -38.31
CA LEU A 239 13.55 -8.31 -39.24
C LEU A 239 13.54 -7.87 -40.71
N ARG A 240 12.73 -6.86 -41.05
CA ARG A 240 12.73 -6.29 -42.43
C ARG A 240 14.08 -5.70 -42.83
N GLN A 241 14.83 -5.10 -41.93
CA GLN A 241 16.13 -4.53 -42.22
C GLN A 241 17.15 -5.63 -42.65
N PHE A 242 16.94 -6.82 -42.16
CA PHE A 242 17.82 -8.01 -42.46
C PHE A 242 17.22 -8.95 -43.49
N GLY A 243 16.04 -8.68 -44.03
CA GLY A 243 15.33 -9.60 -44.94
C GLY A 243 14.94 -10.95 -44.30
N ALA A 244 14.74 -10.94 -42.98
CA ALA A 244 14.48 -12.15 -42.18
C ALA A 244 12.99 -12.25 -41.73
N ASP A 245 12.09 -11.77 -42.55
CA ASP A 245 10.64 -11.65 -42.24
C ASP A 245 10.01 -13.01 -41.85
N ALA A 246 10.45 -14.09 -42.46
CA ALA A 246 9.93 -15.43 -42.20
C ALA A 246 10.11 -15.90 -40.74
N PHE A 247 11.14 -15.43 -40.04
CA PHE A 247 11.46 -15.85 -38.67
C PHE A 247 10.61 -15.16 -37.57
N ILE A 248 9.68 -14.25 -37.93
CA ILE A 248 8.88 -13.54 -36.92
C ILE A 248 8.01 -14.49 -36.11
N VAL A 249 7.43 -15.54 -36.73
CA VAL A 249 6.60 -16.53 -36.04
C VAL A 249 7.41 -17.31 -35.01
N ASP A 250 8.66 -17.67 -35.39
CA ASP A 250 9.58 -18.42 -34.55
C ASP A 250 9.94 -17.63 -33.30
N ILE A 251 10.39 -16.40 -33.49
CA ILE A 251 10.86 -15.53 -32.38
C ILE A 251 9.69 -15.12 -31.48
N LEU A 252 8.56 -14.69 -32.04
CA LEU A 252 7.37 -14.36 -31.28
C LEU A 252 6.79 -15.57 -30.56
N GLY A 253 6.69 -16.72 -31.25
CA GLY A 253 6.11 -17.93 -30.68
C GLY A 253 6.90 -18.40 -29.46
N ILE A 254 8.22 -18.57 -29.60
CA ILE A 254 9.09 -19.00 -28.50
C ILE A 254 9.07 -17.97 -27.35
N SER A 255 9.26 -16.67 -27.67
CA SER A 255 9.31 -15.62 -26.66
C SER A 255 8.02 -15.50 -25.87
N LEU A 256 6.85 -15.55 -26.54
CA LEU A 256 5.55 -15.41 -25.88
C LEU A 256 5.16 -16.66 -25.10
N VAL A 257 5.36 -17.85 -25.68
CA VAL A 257 4.96 -19.12 -25.04
C VAL A 257 5.85 -19.43 -23.85
N ARG A 258 7.18 -19.36 -24.04
CA ARG A 258 8.16 -19.85 -23.07
C ARG A 258 8.39 -18.85 -21.92
N GLU A 259 8.48 -17.53 -22.22
CA GLU A 259 8.94 -16.54 -21.26
C GLU A 259 7.87 -15.51 -20.93
N LEU A 260 7.44 -14.73 -21.90
CA LEU A 260 6.63 -13.53 -21.64
C LEU A 260 5.21 -13.86 -21.14
N GLY A 261 4.57 -14.90 -21.67
CA GLY A 261 3.23 -15.31 -21.22
C GLY A 261 3.16 -15.60 -19.73
N PRO A 262 4.00 -16.50 -19.19
CA PRO A 262 4.07 -16.82 -17.77
C PRO A 262 4.42 -15.61 -16.90
N VAL A 263 5.42 -14.82 -17.31
CA VAL A 263 5.90 -13.66 -16.54
C VAL A 263 4.84 -12.56 -16.49
N LEU A 264 4.20 -12.26 -17.61
CA LEU A 264 3.14 -11.24 -17.67
C LEU A 264 1.94 -11.63 -16.80
N ALA A 265 1.48 -12.88 -16.91
CA ALA A 265 0.44 -13.41 -16.05
C ALA A 265 0.83 -13.27 -14.57
N ALA A 266 2.07 -13.64 -14.21
CA ALA A 266 2.54 -13.58 -12.83
C ALA A 266 2.64 -12.15 -12.29
N ILE A 267 3.14 -11.20 -13.06
CA ILE A 267 3.22 -9.78 -12.63
C ILE A 267 1.82 -9.20 -12.38
N LEU A 268 0.89 -9.45 -13.30
CA LEU A 268 -0.50 -8.97 -13.16
C LEU A 268 -1.19 -9.58 -11.94
N ILE A 269 -1.00 -10.88 -11.71
CA ILE A 269 -1.58 -11.59 -10.57
C ILE A 269 -0.89 -11.19 -9.25
N ALA A 270 0.42 -10.98 -9.23
CA ALA A 270 1.12 -10.47 -8.06
C ALA A 270 0.59 -9.10 -7.63
N GLY A 271 0.42 -8.18 -8.60
CA GLY A 271 -0.12 -6.85 -8.34
C GLY A 271 -1.55 -6.88 -7.81
N ARG A 272 -2.43 -7.66 -8.43
CA ARG A 272 -3.85 -7.70 -8.10
C ARG A 272 -4.18 -8.68 -6.97
N SER A 273 -3.93 -9.96 -7.19
CA SER A 273 -4.36 -11.02 -6.27
C SER A 273 -3.40 -11.16 -5.10
N GLY A 274 -2.09 -10.97 -5.31
CA GLY A 274 -1.09 -10.95 -4.24
C GLY A 274 -1.36 -9.85 -3.22
N SER A 275 -1.63 -8.62 -3.69
CA SER A 275 -2.01 -7.50 -2.82
C SER A 275 -3.32 -7.75 -2.08
N ALA A 276 -4.32 -8.31 -2.76
CA ALA A 276 -5.62 -8.64 -2.16
C ALA A 276 -5.50 -9.69 -1.05
N ILE A 277 -4.68 -10.73 -1.23
CA ILE A 277 -4.38 -11.73 -0.20
C ILE A 277 -3.76 -11.06 1.03
N THR A 278 -2.75 -10.20 0.81
CA THR A 278 -2.09 -9.45 1.88
C THR A 278 -3.07 -8.55 2.63
N ALA A 279 -3.93 -7.84 1.90
CA ALA A 279 -4.94 -6.96 2.48
C ALA A 279 -5.97 -7.75 3.30
N GLN A 280 -6.50 -8.86 2.78
CA GLN A 280 -7.47 -9.69 3.50
C GLN A 280 -6.92 -10.24 4.81
N ILE A 281 -5.71 -10.82 4.79
CA ILE A 281 -5.08 -11.35 6.00
C ILE A 281 -4.70 -10.21 6.95
N GLY A 282 -4.24 -9.07 6.41
CA GLY A 282 -3.91 -7.89 7.19
C GLY A 282 -5.12 -7.28 7.90
N VAL A 283 -6.29 -7.25 7.25
CA VAL A 283 -7.56 -6.85 7.90
C VAL A 283 -7.90 -7.81 9.04
N MET A 284 -7.82 -9.13 8.84
CA MET A 284 -8.02 -10.11 9.91
C MET A 284 -7.06 -9.91 11.10
N ARG A 285 -5.89 -9.32 10.86
CA ARG A 285 -4.95 -8.95 11.92
C ARG A 285 -5.41 -7.70 12.68
N VAL A 286 -5.90 -6.69 11.95
CA VAL A 286 -6.41 -5.43 12.53
C VAL A 286 -7.69 -5.67 13.34
N THR A 287 -8.56 -6.58 12.89
CA THR A 287 -9.81 -6.96 13.57
C THR A 287 -9.63 -8.05 14.64
N GLU A 288 -8.39 -8.44 14.94
CA GLU A 288 -8.02 -9.47 15.94
C GLU A 288 -8.57 -10.88 15.62
N GLU A 289 -9.10 -11.11 14.41
CA GLU A 289 -9.60 -12.44 14.00
C GLU A 289 -8.50 -13.51 14.00
N LEU A 290 -7.26 -13.14 13.66
CA LEU A 290 -6.12 -14.05 13.71
C LEU A 290 -5.79 -14.50 15.15
N ASP A 291 -6.02 -13.66 16.12
CA ASP A 291 -5.77 -13.98 17.52
C ASP A 291 -6.93 -14.83 18.09
N ALA A 292 -8.17 -14.55 17.67
CA ALA A 292 -9.32 -15.42 17.94
C ALA A 292 -9.11 -16.85 17.38
N MET A 293 -8.63 -16.98 16.13
CA MET A 293 -8.27 -18.30 15.55
C MET A 293 -7.22 -19.03 16.39
N ARG A 294 -6.23 -18.30 16.92
CA ARG A 294 -5.19 -18.88 17.77
C ARG A 294 -5.75 -19.42 19.09
N VAL A 295 -6.65 -18.67 19.73
CA VAL A 295 -7.33 -19.12 20.97
C VAL A 295 -8.19 -20.36 20.72
N MET A 296 -8.86 -20.42 19.57
CA MET A 296 -9.66 -21.58 19.15
C MET A 296 -8.83 -22.78 18.67
N GLY A 297 -7.49 -22.70 18.67
CA GLY A 297 -6.62 -23.78 18.21
C GLY A 297 -6.65 -24.04 16.70
N ILE A 298 -7.15 -23.08 15.88
CA ILE A 298 -7.26 -23.23 14.43
C ILE A 298 -5.89 -22.95 13.79
N PRO A 299 -5.27 -23.90 13.06
CA PRO A 299 -3.98 -23.73 12.45
C PRO A 299 -4.06 -22.73 11.26
N LYS A 300 -3.36 -21.58 11.38
CA LYS A 300 -3.37 -20.52 10.36
C LYS A 300 -2.84 -21.00 9.01
N GLY A 301 -1.80 -21.85 9.00
CA GLY A 301 -1.23 -22.42 7.76
C GLY A 301 -2.27 -23.17 6.96
N TYR A 302 -2.87 -24.18 7.57
CA TYR A 302 -3.83 -25.06 6.90
C TYR A 302 -5.11 -24.33 6.46
N ARG A 303 -5.61 -23.37 7.27
CA ARG A 303 -6.89 -22.71 6.99
C ARG A 303 -6.76 -21.44 6.12
N LEU A 304 -5.63 -20.73 6.20
CA LEU A 304 -5.47 -19.46 5.47
C LEU A 304 -4.46 -19.56 4.32
N VAL A 305 -3.30 -20.19 4.56
CA VAL A 305 -2.19 -20.19 3.57
C VAL A 305 -2.41 -21.24 2.50
N MET A 306 -2.67 -22.50 2.91
CA MET A 306 -2.78 -23.62 1.98
C MET A 306 -3.87 -23.45 0.92
N PRO A 307 -5.13 -23.03 1.23
CA PRO A 307 -6.15 -22.87 0.20
C PRO A 307 -5.81 -21.81 -0.84
N ARG A 308 -5.15 -20.72 -0.40
CA ARG A 308 -4.71 -19.64 -1.30
C ARG A 308 -3.56 -20.08 -2.19
N ALA A 309 -2.58 -20.82 -1.63
CA ALA A 309 -1.46 -21.37 -2.40
C ALA A 309 -1.94 -22.36 -3.45
N MET A 310 -2.85 -23.27 -3.09
CA MET A 310 -3.45 -24.21 -4.03
C MET A 310 -4.25 -23.53 -5.13
N ALA A 311 -5.07 -22.55 -4.75
CA ALA A 311 -5.87 -21.79 -5.73
C ALA A 311 -4.99 -21.07 -6.75
N LEU A 312 -3.89 -20.43 -6.29
CA LEU A 312 -2.93 -19.77 -7.19
C LEU A 312 -2.10 -20.77 -8.02
N ALA A 313 -1.69 -21.90 -7.42
CA ALA A 313 -0.99 -22.97 -8.14
C ALA A 313 -1.81 -23.52 -9.31
N LEU A 314 -3.14 -23.60 -9.15
CA LEU A 314 -4.08 -24.05 -10.19
C LEU A 314 -4.48 -22.93 -11.16
N ALA A 315 -4.68 -21.71 -10.65
CA ALA A 315 -5.09 -20.57 -11.47
C ALA A 315 -3.99 -20.11 -12.42
N MET A 316 -2.73 -20.09 -11.97
CA MET A 316 -1.63 -19.53 -12.74
C MET A 316 -1.36 -20.23 -14.06
N PRO A 317 -1.31 -21.57 -14.18
CA PRO A 317 -1.19 -22.23 -15.47
C PRO A 317 -2.31 -21.86 -16.45
N LEU A 318 -3.55 -21.81 -15.98
CA LEU A 318 -4.71 -21.44 -16.79
C LEU A 318 -4.62 -19.99 -17.29
N LEU A 319 -4.25 -19.07 -16.39
CA LEU A 319 -4.05 -17.67 -16.75
C LEU A 319 -2.85 -17.46 -17.67
N THR A 320 -1.79 -18.26 -17.52
CA THR A 320 -0.64 -18.26 -18.42
C THR A 320 -1.05 -18.63 -19.83
N VAL A 321 -1.78 -19.74 -20.01
CA VAL A 321 -2.30 -20.14 -21.33
C VAL A 321 -3.18 -19.05 -21.91
N TRP A 322 -4.11 -18.52 -21.12
CA TRP A 322 -5.01 -17.46 -21.55
C TRP A 322 -4.27 -16.20 -22.01
N THR A 323 -3.31 -15.73 -21.21
CA THR A 323 -2.50 -14.55 -21.53
C THR A 323 -1.64 -14.78 -22.78
N THR A 324 -1.04 -15.97 -22.91
CA THR A 324 -0.24 -16.36 -24.07
C THR A 324 -1.08 -16.41 -25.34
N VAL A 325 -2.27 -17.01 -25.31
CA VAL A 325 -3.19 -17.02 -26.44
C VAL A 325 -3.58 -15.59 -26.84
N ALA A 326 -3.92 -14.76 -25.88
CA ALA A 326 -4.22 -13.35 -26.14
C ALA A 326 -3.02 -12.60 -26.76
N ALA A 327 -1.81 -12.86 -26.27
CA ALA A 327 -0.60 -12.23 -26.81
C ALA A 327 -0.27 -12.74 -28.23
N LEU A 328 -0.43 -14.03 -28.49
CA LEU A 328 -0.24 -14.60 -29.83
C LEU A 328 -1.27 -14.06 -30.83
N THR A 329 -2.54 -13.88 -30.42
CA THR A 329 -3.57 -13.28 -31.29
C THR A 329 -3.25 -11.83 -31.61
N GLY A 330 -2.75 -11.04 -30.63
CA GLY A 330 -2.27 -9.68 -30.85
C GLY A 330 -1.07 -9.61 -31.76
N GLY A 331 -0.09 -10.50 -31.53
CA GLY A 331 1.12 -10.63 -32.34
C GLY A 331 0.83 -11.05 -33.79
N MET A 332 -0.07 -11.99 -33.97
CA MET A 332 -0.53 -12.46 -35.31
C MET A 332 -1.19 -11.32 -36.10
N LEU A 333 -2.11 -10.57 -35.48
CA LEU A 333 -2.76 -9.44 -36.11
C LEU A 333 -1.76 -8.36 -36.52
N ALA A 334 -0.81 -8.05 -35.66
CA ALA A 334 0.21 -7.05 -35.96
C ALA A 334 1.20 -7.53 -37.05
N ALA A 335 1.57 -8.82 -37.09
CA ALA A 335 2.41 -9.39 -38.14
C ALA A 335 1.71 -9.37 -39.50
N ASP A 336 0.40 -9.61 -39.57
CA ASP A 336 -0.40 -9.50 -40.78
C ASP A 336 -0.40 -8.05 -41.30
N LEU A 337 -0.73 -7.09 -40.45
CA LEU A 337 -0.78 -5.67 -40.80
C LEU A 337 0.60 -5.07 -41.13
N ALA A 338 1.65 -5.47 -40.42
CA ALA A 338 2.98 -4.91 -40.61
C ALA A 338 3.77 -5.59 -41.73
N MET A 339 3.65 -6.90 -41.95
CA MET A 339 4.51 -7.69 -42.82
C MET A 339 3.72 -8.49 -43.87
N GLY A 340 2.37 -8.50 -43.83
CA GLY A 340 1.54 -9.29 -44.75
C GLY A 340 1.60 -10.80 -44.47
N ILE A 341 2.01 -11.19 -43.25
CA ILE A 341 2.06 -12.58 -42.84
C ILE A 341 0.64 -13.02 -42.46
N THR A 342 0.01 -13.82 -43.31
CA THR A 342 -1.39 -14.22 -43.13
C THR A 342 -1.58 -15.01 -41.85
N PRO A 343 -2.73 -14.88 -41.19
CA PRO A 343 -3.10 -15.65 -39.99
C PRO A 343 -2.98 -17.18 -40.22
N ALA A 344 -3.33 -17.66 -41.43
CA ALA A 344 -3.22 -19.06 -41.78
C ALA A 344 -1.76 -19.56 -41.75
N TYR A 345 -0.84 -18.77 -42.27
CA TYR A 345 0.60 -19.09 -42.21
C TYR A 345 1.07 -19.12 -40.72
N PHE A 346 0.68 -18.15 -39.93
CA PHE A 346 1.03 -18.08 -38.52
C PHE A 346 0.57 -19.32 -37.75
N PHE A 347 -0.69 -19.73 -37.91
CA PHE A 347 -1.24 -20.92 -37.24
C PHE A 347 -0.59 -22.22 -37.68
N ASN A 348 -0.26 -22.37 -38.96
CA ASN A 348 0.37 -23.59 -39.47
C ASN A 348 1.85 -23.69 -39.07
N THR A 349 2.56 -22.56 -38.97
CA THR A 349 3.99 -22.51 -38.63
C THR A 349 4.24 -22.62 -37.12
N LEU A 350 3.40 -22.02 -36.28
CA LEU A 350 3.58 -21.94 -34.82
C LEU A 350 3.81 -23.32 -34.17
N PRO A 351 3.04 -24.38 -34.44
CA PRO A 351 3.28 -25.71 -33.85
C PRO A 351 4.57 -26.39 -34.33
N LEU A 352 5.08 -26.00 -35.50
CA LEU A 352 6.31 -26.56 -36.05
C LEU A 352 7.56 -25.98 -35.38
N VAL A 353 7.45 -24.71 -34.97
CA VAL A 353 8.57 -23.94 -34.43
C VAL A 353 8.61 -23.94 -32.91
N VAL A 354 7.43 -24.03 -32.25
CA VAL A 354 7.33 -24.03 -30.79
C VAL A 354 7.01 -25.45 -30.30
N PRO A 355 8.04 -26.24 -29.93
CA PRO A 355 7.84 -27.58 -29.37
C PRO A 355 6.96 -27.54 -28.11
N ILE A 356 6.15 -28.59 -27.92
CA ILE A 356 5.29 -28.77 -26.74
C ILE A 356 6.08 -28.69 -25.43
N ALA A 357 7.36 -29.03 -25.42
CA ALA A 357 8.25 -28.90 -24.28
C ALA A 357 8.31 -27.49 -23.72
N ASN A 358 8.28 -26.46 -24.57
CA ASN A 358 8.25 -25.05 -24.13
C ASN A 358 6.95 -24.69 -23.39
N LEU A 359 5.81 -25.21 -23.83
CA LEU A 359 4.53 -25.06 -23.15
C LEU A 359 4.53 -25.75 -21.78
N VAL A 360 5.05 -27.00 -21.72
CA VAL A 360 5.16 -27.74 -20.44
C VAL A 360 6.05 -27.01 -19.46
N LEU A 361 7.18 -26.47 -19.93
CA LEU A 361 8.07 -25.65 -19.11
C LEU A 361 7.35 -24.39 -18.62
N ALA A 362 6.64 -23.69 -19.48
CA ALA A 362 5.86 -22.48 -19.14
C ALA A 362 4.80 -22.76 -18.07
N LEU A 363 4.07 -23.88 -18.20
CA LEU A 363 3.06 -24.30 -17.23
C LEU A 363 3.69 -24.67 -15.90
N SER A 364 4.81 -25.42 -15.91
CA SER A 364 5.50 -25.84 -14.69
C SER A 364 6.02 -24.62 -13.89
N LYS A 365 6.66 -23.68 -14.57
CA LYS A 365 7.14 -22.46 -13.90
C LYS A 365 6.00 -21.58 -13.41
N SER A 366 4.86 -21.53 -14.10
CA SER A 366 3.70 -20.77 -13.68
C SER A 366 3.08 -21.31 -12.38
N VAL A 367 3.08 -22.63 -12.16
CA VAL A 367 2.69 -23.24 -10.87
C VAL A 367 3.58 -22.71 -9.74
N VAL A 368 4.90 -22.70 -9.97
CA VAL A 368 5.87 -22.20 -8.98
C VAL A 368 5.62 -20.71 -8.68
N PHE A 369 5.39 -19.90 -9.71
CA PHE A 369 5.05 -18.50 -9.55
C PHE A 369 3.78 -18.30 -8.71
N GLY A 370 2.74 -19.10 -8.96
CA GLY A 370 1.50 -19.06 -8.19
C GLY A 370 1.72 -19.33 -6.71
N ILE A 371 2.48 -20.37 -6.39
CA ILE A 371 2.82 -20.73 -5.01
C ILE A 371 3.62 -19.60 -4.35
N LEU A 372 4.62 -19.04 -5.02
CA LEU A 372 5.45 -17.97 -4.48
C LEU A 372 4.64 -16.69 -4.21
N ILE A 373 3.78 -16.28 -5.15
CA ILE A 373 2.91 -15.12 -4.99
C ILE A 373 1.98 -15.31 -3.77
N ALA A 374 1.39 -16.51 -3.62
CA ALA A 374 0.54 -16.81 -2.48
C ALA A 374 1.30 -16.75 -1.16
N LEU A 375 2.47 -17.36 -1.09
CA LEU A 375 3.30 -17.41 0.11
C LEU A 375 3.76 -16.01 0.53
N ILE A 376 4.23 -15.21 -0.43
CA ILE A 376 4.66 -13.83 -0.17
C ILE A 376 3.48 -12.98 0.29
N GLY A 377 2.33 -13.09 -0.38
CA GLY A 377 1.12 -12.39 0.02
C GLY A 377 0.67 -12.74 1.45
N CYS A 378 0.68 -14.04 1.78
CA CYS A 378 0.38 -14.51 3.13
C CYS A 378 1.43 -14.07 4.16
N HIS A 379 2.72 -14.14 3.82
CA HIS A 379 3.82 -13.73 4.69
C HIS A 379 3.68 -12.26 5.13
N TYR A 380 3.51 -11.37 4.15
CA TYR A 380 3.33 -9.94 4.46
C TYR A 380 2.02 -9.69 5.22
N GLY A 381 0.92 -10.33 4.83
CA GLY A 381 -0.37 -10.19 5.51
C GLY A 381 -0.33 -10.59 6.99
N LEU A 382 0.33 -11.71 7.32
CA LEU A 382 0.50 -12.19 8.69
C LEU A 382 1.40 -11.29 9.56
N ARG A 383 2.25 -10.45 8.96
CA ARG A 383 3.17 -9.53 9.63
C ARG A 383 2.65 -8.09 9.77
N VAL A 384 1.49 -7.78 9.21
CA VAL A 384 0.86 -6.46 9.38
C VAL A 384 0.67 -6.18 10.86
N LYS A 385 1.03 -4.97 11.31
CA LYS A 385 0.71 -4.47 12.64
C LYS A 385 -0.77 -4.06 12.69
N PRO A 386 -1.43 -4.05 13.87
CA PRO A 386 -2.85 -3.71 13.98
C PRO A 386 -3.11 -2.22 13.77
N ASN A 387 -2.68 -1.68 12.63
CA ASN A 387 -2.97 -0.32 12.18
C ASN A 387 -3.07 -0.25 10.65
N THR A 388 -3.87 0.70 10.15
CA THR A 388 -4.15 0.89 8.72
C THR A 388 -2.94 1.31 7.90
N GLU A 389 -2.01 2.07 8.49
CA GLU A 389 -0.77 2.49 7.84
C GLU A 389 0.13 1.28 7.52
N SER A 390 0.30 0.38 8.49
CA SER A 390 1.05 -0.87 8.30
C SER A 390 0.42 -1.77 7.25
N LEU A 391 -0.92 -1.78 7.15
CA LEU A 391 -1.65 -2.52 6.13
C LEU A 391 -1.28 -2.03 4.72
N GLY A 392 -1.34 -0.72 4.47
CA GLY A 392 -0.96 -0.13 3.18
C GLY A 392 0.51 -0.39 2.81
N ARG A 393 1.43 -0.22 3.77
CA ARG A 393 2.86 -0.55 3.55
C ARG A 393 3.07 -2.03 3.27
N GLY A 394 2.36 -2.91 3.99
CA GLY A 394 2.43 -4.37 3.82
C GLY A 394 1.97 -4.81 2.43
N THR A 395 0.86 -4.27 1.92
CA THR A 395 0.36 -4.59 0.58
C THR A 395 1.32 -4.17 -0.52
N THR A 396 1.88 -2.94 -0.45
CA THR A 396 2.89 -2.46 -1.40
C THR A 396 4.15 -3.32 -1.36
N ALA A 397 4.67 -3.62 -0.17
CA ALA A 397 5.87 -4.45 0.00
C ALA A 397 5.65 -5.88 -0.53
N SER A 398 4.46 -6.44 -0.35
CA SER A 398 4.07 -7.74 -0.89
C SER A 398 4.14 -7.77 -2.41
N VAL A 399 3.57 -6.78 -3.09
CA VAL A 399 3.59 -6.69 -4.56
C VAL A 399 5.02 -6.61 -5.09
N VAL A 400 5.82 -5.68 -4.56
CA VAL A 400 7.21 -5.50 -4.98
C VAL A 400 8.02 -6.77 -4.76
N SER A 401 7.90 -7.40 -3.59
CA SER A 401 8.61 -8.64 -3.28
C SER A 401 8.15 -9.81 -4.16
N SER A 402 6.85 -9.92 -4.45
CA SER A 402 6.31 -10.97 -5.32
C SER A 402 6.86 -10.84 -6.74
N ILE A 403 6.79 -9.64 -7.32
CA ILE A 403 7.30 -9.37 -8.68
C ILE A 403 8.81 -9.66 -8.75
N THR A 404 9.58 -9.14 -7.79
CA THR A 404 11.04 -9.36 -7.74
C THR A 404 11.38 -10.85 -7.64
N THR A 405 10.65 -11.59 -6.80
CA THR A 405 10.89 -13.04 -6.63
C THR A 405 10.51 -13.80 -7.88
N VAL A 406 9.39 -13.46 -8.54
CA VAL A 406 8.98 -14.09 -9.81
C VAL A 406 10.05 -13.88 -10.87
N ILE A 407 10.54 -12.66 -11.08
CA ILE A 407 11.59 -12.36 -12.06
C ILE A 407 12.89 -13.11 -11.74
N LEU A 408 13.29 -13.20 -10.47
CA LEU A 408 14.47 -13.94 -10.02
C LEU A 408 14.34 -15.44 -10.32
N VAL A 409 13.18 -16.02 -10.02
CA VAL A 409 12.91 -17.44 -10.27
C VAL A 409 12.77 -17.72 -11.75
N ASP A 410 12.19 -16.80 -12.53
CA ASP A 410 12.15 -16.91 -14.00
C ASP A 410 13.54 -16.97 -14.60
N ALA A 411 14.43 -16.06 -14.20
CA ALA A 411 15.83 -16.08 -14.62
C ALA A 411 16.54 -17.40 -14.25
N LEU A 412 16.25 -17.94 -13.05
CA LEU A 412 16.78 -19.25 -12.65
C LEU A 412 16.27 -20.38 -13.56
N PHE A 413 14.98 -20.38 -13.87
CA PHE A 413 14.41 -21.35 -14.82
C PHE A 413 15.04 -21.23 -16.20
N ALA A 414 15.24 -20.02 -16.72
CA ALA A 414 15.88 -19.77 -18.01
C ALA A 414 17.30 -20.34 -18.07
N ILE A 415 18.08 -20.22 -16.96
CA ILE A 415 19.45 -20.75 -16.89
C ILE A 415 19.46 -22.28 -16.77
N VAL A 416 18.63 -22.83 -15.86
CA VAL A 416 18.64 -24.28 -15.56
C VAL A 416 18.09 -25.09 -16.72
N PHE A 417 17.07 -24.59 -17.41
CA PHE A 417 16.38 -25.26 -18.50
C PHE A 417 16.74 -24.69 -19.88
N LYS A 418 17.93 -24.09 -20.03
CA LYS A 418 18.36 -23.48 -21.30
C LYS A 418 18.32 -24.43 -22.48
N ASP A 419 18.68 -25.68 -22.28
CA ASP A 419 18.78 -26.72 -23.33
C ASP A 419 17.47 -27.53 -23.49
N TYR A 420 16.43 -27.21 -22.71
CA TYR A 420 15.15 -27.91 -22.73
C TYR A 420 14.18 -27.24 -23.70
N GLY A 421 13.73 -27.96 -24.72
CA GLY A 421 12.75 -27.47 -25.70
C GLY A 421 13.34 -26.62 -26.83
N LEU A 422 14.64 -26.67 -27.03
CA LEU A 422 15.34 -26.14 -28.21
C LEU A 422 15.46 -27.23 -29.28
#